data_cb1130e4940b341775e360a2a6f5df1c
#
_entry.id   cb1130e4940b341775e360a2a6f5df1c
#
_cell.length_a   1.000
_cell.length_b   1.000
_cell.length_c   1.000
_cell.angle_alpha   90.00
_cell.angle_beta   90.00
_cell.angle_gamma   90.00
#
_symmetry.space_group_name_H-M   'P 1'
#
loop_
_entity.id
_entity.type
_entity.pdbx_description
1 polymer ?
#
loop_
_entity_poly.entity_id
_entity_poly.type
_entity_poly.pdbx_seq_one_letter_code
_entity_poly.pdbx_strand_id
1 'polypeptide(L)' 'QPGVGDAASAWLSDTGQQVNLLVVEPGENAALCLLAQPGLTLAGRVMQLGDVIKIMNDRLQPAPGVASYSLGQAV' A
#
# COMPACT_ATOMS: atom_id res chain seq x y z
N GLN A 1 -2.53 11.41 3.73
CA GLN A 1 -2.25 10.06 4.20
C GLN A 1 -3.43 9.14 3.92
N PRO A 2 -3.20 7.96 3.32
CA PRO A 2 -4.30 7.06 2.99
C PRO A 2 -5.05 6.58 4.22
N GLY A 3 -6.36 6.48 4.11
CA GLY A 3 -7.24 5.98 5.15
C GLY A 3 -7.73 4.58 4.86
N VAL A 4 -8.62 4.09 5.72
CA VAL A 4 -9.19 2.74 5.58
C VAL A 4 -9.88 2.60 4.24
N GLY A 5 -9.58 1.51 3.54
CA GLY A 5 -10.17 1.22 2.23
C GLY A 5 -9.50 1.92 1.07
N ASP A 6 -8.52 2.78 1.32
CA ASP A 6 -7.83 3.48 0.25
C ASP A 6 -6.79 2.59 -0.40
N ALA A 7 -6.70 2.67 -1.71
CA ALA A 7 -5.59 2.08 -2.44
C ALA A 7 -4.33 2.90 -2.19
N ALA A 8 -3.23 2.22 -1.99
CA ALA A 8 -1.97 2.86 -1.69
C ALA A 8 -0.82 2.12 -2.37
N SER A 9 0.35 2.68 -2.28
CA SER A 9 1.55 2.03 -2.80
C SER A 9 2.72 2.30 -1.88
N ALA A 10 3.73 1.46 -1.99
CA ALA A 10 5.00 1.65 -1.29
C ALA A 10 6.12 1.18 -2.20
N TRP A 11 7.32 1.73 -1.98
CA TRP A 11 8.50 1.35 -2.74
C TRP A 11 9.38 0.47 -1.89
N LEU A 12 9.82 -0.65 -2.43
CA LEU A 12 10.83 -1.48 -1.79
C LEU A 12 12.19 -0.86 -2.01
N SER A 13 12.90 -0.58 -0.93
CA SER A 13 14.17 0.15 -1.02
C SER A 13 15.27 -0.65 -1.69
N ASP A 14 15.25 -1.98 -1.58
CA ASP A 14 16.31 -2.81 -2.13
C ASP A 14 16.14 -3.06 -3.64
N THR A 15 14.92 -3.12 -4.15
CA THR A 15 14.67 -3.39 -5.55
C THR A 15 14.11 -2.21 -6.32
N GLY A 16 13.63 -1.19 -5.63
CA GLY A 16 12.94 -0.07 -6.26
C GLY A 16 11.56 -0.45 -6.77
N GLN A 17 11.09 -1.64 -6.45
CA GLN A 17 9.80 -2.11 -6.92
C GLN A 17 8.67 -1.41 -6.18
N GLN A 18 7.64 -1.01 -6.92
CA GLN A 18 6.44 -0.44 -6.34
C GLN A 18 5.46 -1.56 -6.00
N VAL A 19 4.88 -1.48 -4.81
CA VAL A 19 3.96 -2.50 -4.31
C VAL A 19 2.58 -1.87 -4.15
N ASN A 20 1.56 -2.56 -4.64
CA ASN A 20 0.18 -2.12 -4.54
C ASN A 20 -0.47 -2.68 -3.28
N LEU A 21 -1.14 -1.81 -2.54
CA LEU A 21 -1.66 -2.11 -1.21
C LEU A 21 -3.08 -1.57 -1.06
N LEU A 22 -3.80 -2.16 -0.10
CA LEU A 22 -5.09 -1.64 0.35
C LEU A 22 -4.97 -1.40 1.86
N VAL A 23 -5.17 -0.17 2.30
CA VAL A 23 -5.06 0.17 3.71
C VAL A 23 -6.26 -0.37 4.46
N VAL A 24 -6.02 -1.14 5.51
CA VAL A 24 -7.10 -1.67 6.34
C VAL A 24 -7.10 -1.10 7.73
N GLU A 25 -5.95 -0.71 8.26
CA GLU A 25 -5.88 -0.13 9.59
C GLU A 25 -4.77 0.92 9.65
N PRO A 26 -5.09 2.20 9.52
CA PRO A 26 -4.08 3.24 9.68
C PRO A 26 -3.69 3.42 11.14
N GLY A 27 -2.43 3.78 11.37
CA GLY A 27 -1.92 4.04 12.70
C GLY A 27 -1.04 5.27 12.71
N GLU A 28 -0.51 5.61 13.89
CA GLU A 28 0.30 6.82 14.02
C GLU A 28 1.60 6.76 13.24
N ASN A 29 2.28 5.61 13.27
CA ASN A 29 3.59 5.48 12.65
C ASN A 29 3.59 4.54 11.47
N ALA A 30 2.64 3.62 11.43
CA ALA A 30 2.56 2.60 10.40
C ALA A 30 1.10 2.22 10.17
N ALA A 31 0.84 1.61 9.04
CA ALA A 31 -0.49 1.14 8.69
C ALA A 31 -0.44 -0.35 8.39
N LEU A 32 -1.51 -1.07 8.73
CA LEU A 32 -1.70 -2.43 8.27
C LEU A 32 -2.39 -2.37 6.92
N CYS A 33 -1.83 -3.09 5.97
CA CYS A 33 -2.34 -3.10 4.61
C CYS A 33 -2.49 -4.53 4.13
N LEU A 34 -3.35 -4.73 3.15
CA LEU A 34 -3.41 -5.99 2.43
C LEU A 34 -2.63 -5.84 1.14
N LEU A 35 -1.91 -6.88 0.77
CA LEU A 35 -1.24 -6.92 -0.52
C LEU A 35 -2.30 -6.96 -1.62
N ALA A 36 -2.26 -5.98 -2.51
CA ALA A 36 -3.26 -5.81 -3.56
C ALA A 36 -2.67 -6.12 -4.93
N GLN A 37 -1.87 -7.17 -5.00
CA GLN A 37 -1.29 -7.67 -6.25
C GLN A 37 -1.06 -9.17 -6.11
N PRO A 38 -0.92 -9.90 -7.23
CA PRO A 38 -0.88 -11.36 -7.18
C PRO A 38 0.26 -11.97 -6.40
N GLY A 39 1.38 -11.28 -6.27
CA GLY A 39 2.50 -11.83 -5.52
C GLY A 39 3.55 -10.80 -5.26
N LEU A 40 4.39 -11.12 -4.29
CA LEU A 40 5.50 -10.26 -3.89
C LEU A 40 6.50 -11.12 -3.14
N THR A 41 7.79 -10.97 -3.46
CA THR A 41 8.84 -11.56 -2.65
C THR A 41 9.49 -10.45 -1.85
N LEU A 42 9.44 -10.58 -0.53
CA LEU A 42 9.95 -9.58 0.39
C LEU A 42 10.80 -10.25 1.44
N ALA A 43 12.07 -9.89 1.50
CA ALA A 43 13.03 -10.46 2.45
C ALA A 43 13.05 -11.98 2.43
N GLY A 44 13.00 -12.57 1.24
CA GLY A 44 13.01 -14.01 1.07
C GLY A 44 11.67 -14.70 1.32
N ARG A 45 10.63 -13.94 1.66
CA ARG A 45 9.30 -14.49 1.88
C ARG A 45 8.42 -14.22 0.67
N VAL A 46 7.68 -15.23 0.25
CA VAL A 46 6.70 -15.07 -0.82
C VAL A 46 5.36 -14.69 -0.20
N MET A 47 4.82 -13.56 -0.62
CA MET A 47 3.54 -13.07 -0.15
C MET A 47 2.52 -13.15 -1.28
N GLN A 48 1.27 -13.29 -0.91
CA GLN A 48 0.17 -13.48 -1.85
C GLN A 48 -0.86 -12.38 -1.70
N LEU A 49 -1.70 -12.26 -2.72
CA LEU A 49 -2.82 -11.32 -2.70
C LEU A 49 -3.60 -11.50 -1.40
N GLY A 50 -3.84 -10.40 -0.70
CA GLY A 50 -4.60 -10.41 0.53
C GLY A 50 -3.80 -10.64 1.80
N ASP A 51 -2.51 -10.95 1.68
CA ASP A 51 -1.67 -11.07 2.87
C ASP A 51 -1.54 -9.72 3.56
N VAL A 52 -1.48 -9.76 4.89
CA VAL A 52 -1.34 -8.54 5.70
C VAL A 52 0.12 -8.14 5.76
N ILE A 53 0.37 -6.87 5.56
CA ILE A 53 1.72 -6.31 5.61
C ILE A 53 1.66 -4.98 6.34
N LYS A 54 2.64 -4.73 7.20
CA LYS A 54 2.76 -3.48 7.93
C LYS A 54 3.72 -2.56 7.19
N ILE A 55 3.26 -1.36 6.89
CA ILE A 55 4.04 -0.38 6.15
C ILE A 55 4.17 0.88 6.98
N MET A 56 5.39 1.39 7.11
CA MET A 56 5.62 2.64 7.80
C MET A 56 4.96 3.78 7.03
N ASN A 57 4.37 4.71 7.76
CA ASN A 57 3.60 5.79 7.12
C ASN A 57 4.43 6.64 6.16
N ASP A 58 5.71 6.82 6.46
CA ASP A 58 6.58 7.62 5.61
C ASP A 58 6.91 6.95 4.28
N ARG A 59 6.58 5.66 4.13
CA ARG A 59 6.78 4.91 2.89
C ARG A 59 5.48 4.69 2.13
N LEU A 60 4.36 5.01 2.75
CA LEU A 60 3.05 4.76 2.20
C LEU A 60 2.60 5.97 1.39
N GLN A 61 2.17 5.75 0.16
CA GLN A 61 1.73 6.80 -0.73
C GLN A 61 0.40 6.44 -1.34
N PRO A 62 -0.41 7.42 -1.75
CA PRO A 62 -1.61 7.14 -2.54
C PRO A 62 -1.20 6.43 -3.83
N ALA A 63 -2.02 5.48 -4.27
CA ALA A 63 -1.73 4.77 -5.52
C ALA A 63 -1.80 5.75 -6.69
N PRO A 64 -0.82 5.69 -7.61
CA PRO A 64 -0.83 6.58 -8.78
C PRO A 64 -2.11 6.40 -9.59
N GLY A 65 -2.67 7.51 -10.04
CA GLY A 65 -3.90 7.49 -10.83
C GLY A 65 -5.15 7.31 -10.00
N VAL A 66 -5.09 6.44 -9.00
CA VAL A 66 -6.24 6.23 -8.11
C VAL A 66 -6.46 7.44 -7.23
N ALA A 67 -5.39 8.02 -6.70
CA ALA A 67 -5.50 9.21 -5.88
C ALA A 67 -6.14 10.37 -6.65
N SER A 68 -5.72 10.57 -7.88
CA SER A 68 -6.30 11.61 -8.73
C SER A 68 -7.77 11.36 -8.99
N TYR A 69 -8.09 10.10 -9.23
CA TYR A 69 -9.47 9.71 -9.46
C TYR A 69 -10.33 9.96 -8.23
N SER A 70 -9.80 9.63 -7.06
CA SER A 70 -10.52 9.87 -5.82
C SER A 70 -10.79 11.35 -5.59
N LEU A 71 -9.86 12.20 -5.95
CA LEU A 71 -10.08 13.64 -5.87
C LEU A 71 -11.22 14.08 -6.77
N GLY A 72 -11.28 13.51 -7.97
CA GLY A 72 -12.40 13.78 -8.85
C GLY A 72 -13.70 13.29 -8.27
N GLN A 73 -13.68 12.21 -7.56
CA GLN A 73 -14.87 11.68 -6.91
C GLN A 73 -15.36 12.57 -5.79
N ALA A 74 -14.46 13.21 -5.11
CA ALA A 74 -14.81 14.01 -3.95
C ALA A 74 -15.65 15.22 -4.28
N VAL A 75 -15.74 15.58 -5.53
CA VAL A 75 -16.54 16.73 -5.96
C VAL A 75 -17.99 16.40 -6.21
#